data_822b3c8eea689762688a764918cce604
#
_entry.id   822b3c8eea689762688a764918cce604
#
_cell.length_a   1.000
_cell.length_b   1.000
_cell.length_c   1.000
_cell.angle_alpha   90.00
_cell.angle_beta   90.00
_cell.angle_gamma   90.00
#
_symmetry.space_group_name_H-M   'P 1'
#
loop_
_entity.id
_entity.type
_entity.pdbx_description
1 polymer ?
#
loop_
_entity_poly.entity_id
_entity_poly.type
_entity_poly.pdbx_seq_one_letter_code
_entity_poly.pdbx_strand_id
1 'polypeptide(L)'
;AFKDCPKAYYYQQVYKNPKTGLKIQIINPKLALGSVVHDTLAQFLHTPGVVKKKDQLLNILSKYWNDIAGEKGGFSSQDVESQFKNRALKMLETFWTNQHFVSTDPVKMPNFPKLDLGDDLILTGKLDWIEKEGEDKYHIIDFKTGEKEERKDSVQLPTYALLATSFLKSPQIRASYWYLDKGKELK
;
A
#
# COMPACT_ATOMS: atom_id res chain seq x y z
N ALA A 1 -3.88 -3.10 -17.59
CA ALA A 1 -4.93 -4.10 -17.30
C ALA A 1 -6.02 -4.13 -18.38
N PHE A 2 -6.89 -3.09 -18.52
CA PHE A 2 -7.94 -3.11 -19.57
C PHE A 2 -7.36 -3.17 -20.99
N LYS A 3 -6.36 -2.36 -21.28
CA LYS A 3 -5.67 -2.34 -22.60
C LYS A 3 -4.95 -3.64 -22.92
N ASP A 4 -4.45 -4.36 -21.92
CA ASP A 4 -3.71 -5.61 -22.12
C ASP A 4 -4.66 -6.78 -22.38
N CYS A 5 -5.74 -6.89 -21.61
CA CYS A 5 -6.76 -7.91 -21.79
C CYS A 5 -8.11 -7.44 -21.21
N PRO A 6 -9.03 -6.93 -22.03
CA PRO A 6 -10.36 -6.47 -21.60
C PRO A 6 -11.17 -7.56 -20.88
N LYS A 7 -11.04 -8.82 -21.33
CA LYS A 7 -11.75 -9.97 -20.70
C LYS A 7 -11.22 -10.25 -19.28
N ALA A 8 -9.91 -10.21 -19.07
CA ALA A 8 -9.32 -10.36 -17.74
C ALA A 8 -9.74 -9.19 -16.83
N TYR A 9 -9.71 -7.97 -17.33
CA TYR A 9 -10.19 -6.79 -16.62
C TYR A 9 -11.65 -6.94 -16.20
N TYR A 10 -12.53 -7.37 -17.11
CA TYR A 10 -13.94 -7.61 -16.81
C TYR A 10 -14.14 -8.57 -15.64
N TYR A 11 -13.49 -9.74 -15.66
CA TYR A 11 -13.63 -10.71 -14.57
C TYR A 11 -13.01 -10.27 -13.26
N GLN A 12 -11.94 -9.50 -13.30
CA GLN A 12 -11.27 -9.03 -12.08
C GLN A 12 -11.95 -7.80 -11.45
N GLN A 13 -12.49 -6.91 -12.27
CA GLN A 13 -12.95 -5.61 -11.80
C GLN A 13 -14.47 -5.41 -11.84
N VAL A 14 -15.14 -6.01 -12.80
CA VAL A 14 -16.56 -5.75 -13.07
C VAL A 14 -17.44 -6.90 -12.64
N TYR A 15 -17.07 -8.13 -13.01
CA TYR A 15 -17.85 -9.32 -12.74
C TYR A 15 -18.06 -9.57 -11.26
N LYS A 16 -19.30 -9.85 -10.89
CA LYS A 16 -19.70 -10.34 -9.57
C LYS A 16 -20.38 -11.69 -9.71
N ASN A 17 -20.09 -12.61 -8.81
CA ASN A 17 -20.75 -13.91 -8.77
C ASN A 17 -22.27 -13.69 -8.56
N PRO A 18 -23.13 -14.19 -9.46
CA PRO A 18 -24.57 -13.96 -9.37
C PRO A 18 -25.23 -14.50 -8.08
N LYS A 19 -24.62 -15.53 -7.47
CA LYS A 19 -25.15 -16.14 -6.24
C LYS A 19 -24.74 -15.39 -4.97
N THR A 20 -23.54 -14.82 -4.96
CA THR A 20 -22.96 -14.20 -3.74
C THR A 20 -22.89 -12.67 -3.81
N GLY A 21 -23.03 -12.08 -5.00
CA GLY A 21 -22.81 -10.66 -5.24
C GLY A 21 -21.36 -10.21 -5.10
N LEU A 22 -20.43 -11.10 -4.79
CA LEU A 22 -19.03 -10.79 -4.54
C LEU A 22 -18.19 -10.88 -5.83
N LYS A 23 -17.15 -10.05 -5.90
CA LYS A 23 -16.13 -10.18 -6.95
C LYS A 23 -15.32 -11.47 -6.76
N ILE A 24 -14.88 -12.05 -7.88
CA ILE A 24 -13.91 -13.15 -7.82
C ILE A 24 -12.54 -12.55 -7.48
N GLN A 25 -12.01 -12.91 -6.32
CA GLN A 25 -10.65 -12.60 -5.92
C GLN A 25 -9.79 -13.85 -6.01
N ILE A 26 -8.72 -13.78 -6.78
CA ILE A 26 -7.71 -14.83 -6.81
C ILE A 26 -6.74 -14.55 -5.69
N ILE A 27 -6.83 -15.35 -4.63
CA ILE A 27 -5.90 -15.29 -3.51
C ILE A 27 -4.57 -15.90 -3.97
N ASN A 28 -3.46 -15.20 -3.73
CA ASN A 28 -2.12 -15.73 -3.94
C ASN A 28 -1.15 -15.15 -2.90
N PRO A 29 -0.07 -15.86 -2.59
CA PRO A 29 0.88 -15.47 -1.54
C PRO A 29 1.48 -14.06 -1.70
N LYS A 30 1.70 -13.61 -2.95
CA LYS A 30 2.27 -12.27 -3.21
C LYS A 30 1.29 -11.16 -2.86
N LEU A 31 0.01 -11.31 -3.21
CA LEU A 31 -1.03 -10.35 -2.86
C LEU A 31 -1.30 -10.36 -1.36
N ALA A 32 -1.34 -11.54 -0.74
CA ALA A 32 -1.51 -11.68 0.69
C ALA A 32 -0.38 -11.00 1.47
N LEU A 33 0.88 -11.23 1.07
CA LEU A 33 2.05 -10.55 1.62
C LEU A 33 1.92 -9.03 1.50
N GLY A 34 1.60 -8.54 0.30
CA GLY A 34 1.44 -7.11 0.04
C GLY A 34 0.40 -6.47 0.95
N SER A 35 -0.80 -7.06 0.99
CA SER A 35 -1.89 -6.56 1.85
C SER A 35 -1.48 -6.49 3.32
N VAL A 36 -0.93 -7.57 3.86
CA VAL A 36 -0.55 -7.63 5.29
C VAL A 36 0.54 -6.61 5.63
N VAL A 37 1.55 -6.45 4.79
CA VAL A 37 2.61 -5.45 5.04
C VAL A 37 2.04 -4.04 5.01
N HIS A 38 1.22 -3.69 4.00
CA HIS A 38 0.57 -2.37 3.91
C HIS A 38 -0.34 -2.10 5.10
N ASP A 39 -1.19 -3.07 5.50
CA ASP A 39 -2.11 -2.90 6.62
C ASP A 39 -1.35 -2.78 7.95
N THR A 40 -0.24 -3.53 8.10
CA THR A 40 0.66 -3.41 9.26
C THR A 40 1.26 -2.01 9.35
N LEU A 41 1.84 -1.51 8.27
CA LEU A 41 2.42 -0.17 8.22
C LEU A 41 1.37 0.91 8.43
N ALA A 42 0.21 0.80 7.78
CA ALA A 42 -0.88 1.76 7.94
C ALA A 42 -1.34 1.84 9.40
N GLN A 43 -1.59 0.71 10.07
CA GLN A 43 -1.97 0.71 11.48
C GLN A 43 -0.86 1.27 12.37
N PHE A 44 0.40 0.84 12.15
CA PHE A 44 1.53 1.29 12.95
C PHE A 44 1.76 2.80 12.83
N LEU A 45 1.75 3.33 11.62
CA LEU A 45 2.06 4.73 11.32
C LEU A 45 0.97 5.69 11.79
N HIS A 46 -0.30 5.28 11.67
CA HIS A 46 -1.45 6.13 12.01
C HIS A 46 -1.94 5.97 13.45
N THR A 47 -1.24 5.22 14.32
CA THR A 47 -1.57 5.16 15.75
C THR A 47 -1.05 6.43 16.44
N PRO A 48 -1.93 7.33 16.91
CA PRO A 48 -1.51 8.62 17.47
C PRO A 48 -1.00 8.46 18.91
N GLY A 49 -0.07 9.34 19.30
CA GLY A 49 0.28 9.57 20.71
C GLY A 49 1.10 8.48 21.39
N VAL A 50 1.58 7.48 20.67
CA VAL A 50 2.35 6.37 21.26
C VAL A 50 3.80 6.44 20.75
N VAL A 51 4.75 6.30 21.67
CA VAL A 51 6.14 6.06 21.26
C VAL A 51 6.19 4.79 20.44
N LYS A 52 6.55 4.92 19.15
CA LYS A 52 6.63 3.81 18.22
C LYS A 52 7.71 2.83 18.66
N LYS A 53 7.35 1.55 18.83
CA LYS A 53 8.26 0.47 19.25
C LYS A 53 8.24 -0.66 18.23
N LYS A 54 9.41 -1.28 18.03
CA LYS A 54 9.55 -2.42 17.11
C LYS A 54 8.60 -3.56 17.44
N ASP A 55 8.45 -3.87 18.73
CA ASP A 55 7.55 -4.96 19.16
C ASP A 55 6.08 -4.69 18.81
N GLN A 56 5.65 -3.44 18.83
CA GLN A 56 4.30 -3.08 18.37
C GLN A 56 4.12 -3.38 16.87
N LEU A 57 5.11 -3.03 16.04
CA LEU A 57 5.09 -3.31 14.61
C LEU A 57 4.97 -4.83 14.36
N LEU A 58 5.77 -5.64 15.07
CA LEU A 58 5.75 -7.10 14.95
C LEU A 58 4.45 -7.72 15.48
N ASN A 59 3.87 -7.18 16.54
CA ASN A 59 2.58 -7.63 17.06
C ASN A 59 1.44 -7.34 16.08
N ILE A 60 1.45 -6.17 15.44
CA ILE A 60 0.48 -5.83 14.39
C ILE A 60 0.61 -6.78 13.21
N LEU A 61 1.85 -7.05 12.74
CA LEU A 61 2.09 -8.04 11.71
C LEU A 61 1.50 -9.40 12.07
N SER A 62 1.77 -9.88 13.28
CA SER A 62 1.29 -11.19 13.74
C SER A 62 -0.23 -11.28 13.73
N LYS A 63 -0.91 -10.21 14.13
CA LYS A 63 -2.37 -10.13 14.09
C LYS A 63 -2.89 -10.26 12.65
N TYR A 64 -2.42 -9.44 11.72
CA TYR A 64 -2.86 -9.50 10.33
C TYR A 64 -2.43 -10.78 9.63
N TRP A 65 -1.29 -11.37 10.02
CA TRP A 65 -0.85 -12.64 9.46
C TRP A 65 -1.84 -13.78 9.72
N ASN A 66 -2.45 -13.81 10.91
CA ASN A 66 -3.45 -14.83 11.26
C ASN A 66 -4.68 -14.81 10.33
N ASP A 67 -4.99 -13.65 9.75
CA ASP A 67 -6.12 -13.50 8.83
C ASP A 67 -5.85 -14.12 7.46
N ILE A 68 -4.55 -14.28 7.09
CA ILE A 68 -4.11 -14.82 5.80
C ILE A 68 -3.36 -16.16 5.93
N ALA A 69 -3.25 -16.74 7.12
CA ALA A 69 -2.49 -17.98 7.32
C ALA A 69 -3.06 -19.15 6.49
N GLY A 70 -2.19 -20.03 6.02
CA GLY A 70 -2.54 -21.23 5.28
C GLY A 70 -3.23 -20.93 3.94
N GLU A 71 -4.29 -21.68 3.66
CA GLU A 71 -5.05 -21.55 2.40
C GLU A 71 -5.70 -20.17 2.22
N LYS A 72 -5.98 -19.43 3.29
CA LYS A 72 -6.55 -18.08 3.21
C LYS A 72 -5.64 -17.09 2.49
N GLY A 73 -4.33 -17.25 2.61
CA GLY A 73 -3.32 -16.46 1.88
C GLY A 73 -2.88 -17.12 0.58
N GLY A 74 -3.44 -18.28 0.23
CA GLY A 74 -3.07 -19.04 -0.96
C GLY A 74 -1.73 -19.77 -0.84
N PHE A 75 -1.27 -20.03 0.39
CA PHE A 75 -0.03 -20.77 0.63
C PHE A 75 -0.24 -22.26 0.39
N SER A 76 0.60 -22.87 -0.47
CA SER A 76 0.52 -24.28 -0.84
C SER A 76 1.06 -25.23 0.23
N SER A 77 1.86 -24.72 1.15
CA SER A 77 2.42 -25.48 2.28
C SER A 77 2.89 -24.53 3.39
N GLN A 78 3.13 -25.09 4.57
CA GLN A 78 3.69 -24.36 5.71
C GLN A 78 5.09 -23.79 5.42
N ASP A 79 5.89 -24.48 4.61
CA ASP A 79 7.22 -24.00 4.21
C ASP A 79 7.12 -22.75 3.33
N VAL A 80 6.19 -22.76 2.37
CA VAL A 80 5.91 -21.60 1.52
C VAL A 80 5.41 -20.44 2.38
N GLU A 81 4.46 -20.67 3.27
CA GLU A 81 3.98 -19.65 4.20
C GLU A 81 5.12 -19.04 5.02
N SER A 82 5.98 -19.89 5.59
CA SER A 82 7.14 -19.47 6.39
C SER A 82 8.11 -18.59 5.59
N GLN A 83 8.36 -18.91 4.33
CA GLN A 83 9.20 -18.08 3.45
C GLN A 83 8.59 -16.69 3.24
N PHE A 84 7.28 -16.60 2.97
CA PHE A 84 6.60 -15.32 2.81
C PHE A 84 6.53 -14.51 4.11
N LYS A 85 6.33 -15.18 5.25
CA LYS A 85 6.36 -14.54 6.58
C LYS A 85 7.73 -13.96 6.90
N ASN A 86 8.79 -14.71 6.63
CA ASN A 86 10.16 -14.23 6.80
C ASN A 86 10.47 -13.04 5.89
N ARG A 87 9.92 -13.03 4.68
CA ARG A 87 10.04 -11.89 3.77
C ARG A 87 9.32 -10.66 4.33
N ALA A 88 8.10 -10.80 4.87
CA ALA A 88 7.39 -9.72 5.55
C ALA A 88 8.21 -9.14 6.72
N LEU A 89 8.77 -10.02 7.55
CA LEU A 89 9.62 -9.61 8.68
C LEU A 89 10.84 -8.80 8.21
N LYS A 90 11.51 -9.21 7.14
CA LYS A 90 12.64 -8.46 6.56
C LYS A 90 12.22 -7.09 6.03
N MET A 91 11.08 -6.98 5.36
CA MET A 91 10.53 -5.71 4.90
C MET A 91 10.24 -4.75 6.06
N LEU A 92 9.65 -5.25 7.14
CA LEU A 92 9.38 -4.45 8.32
C LEU A 92 10.66 -4.08 9.10
N GLU A 93 11.67 -4.94 9.07
CA GLU A 93 13.00 -4.60 9.59
C GLU A 93 13.64 -3.46 8.80
N THR A 94 13.61 -3.55 7.47
CA THR A 94 14.09 -2.48 6.58
C THR A 94 13.35 -1.16 6.84
N PHE A 95 12.04 -1.22 7.02
CA PHE A 95 11.23 -0.05 7.40
C PHE A 95 11.67 0.51 8.76
N TRP A 96 11.80 -0.35 9.79
CA TRP A 96 12.15 0.05 11.15
C TRP A 96 13.53 0.69 11.26
N THR A 97 14.51 0.21 10.47
CA THR A 97 15.86 0.78 10.46
C THR A 97 15.92 2.17 9.85
N ASN A 98 14.90 2.58 9.09
CA ASN A 98 14.76 3.94 8.60
C ASN A 98 14.09 4.81 9.66
N GLN A 99 14.92 5.46 10.48
CA GLN A 99 14.46 6.31 11.59
C GLN A 99 13.58 7.49 11.15
N HIS A 100 13.66 7.91 9.90
CA HIS A 100 12.82 8.96 9.35
C HIS A 100 11.33 8.65 9.52
N PHE A 101 10.87 7.45 9.10
CA PHE A 101 9.47 7.06 9.23
C PHE A 101 9.03 6.81 10.67
N VAL A 102 9.96 6.41 11.54
CA VAL A 102 9.65 6.16 12.95
C VAL A 102 9.46 7.48 13.71
N SER A 103 10.19 8.52 13.33
CA SER A 103 10.19 9.83 14.02
C SER A 103 9.25 10.87 13.40
N THR A 104 8.77 10.65 12.18
CA THR A 104 7.91 11.59 11.46
C THR A 104 6.45 11.16 11.56
N ASP A 105 5.55 12.10 11.79
CA ASP A 105 4.11 11.84 11.74
C ASP A 105 3.58 12.09 10.32
N PRO A 106 2.68 11.20 9.82
CA PRO A 106 2.08 11.40 8.51
C PRO A 106 1.07 12.55 8.52
N VAL A 107 0.95 13.20 7.40
CA VAL A 107 -0.15 14.13 7.14
C VAL A 107 -1.46 13.35 7.08
N LYS A 108 -2.44 13.76 7.87
CA LYS A 108 -3.75 13.09 7.88
C LYS A 108 -4.51 13.39 6.59
N MET A 109 -4.87 12.32 5.90
CA MET A 109 -5.76 12.35 4.75
C MET A 109 -6.90 11.33 4.91
N PRO A 110 -8.03 11.51 4.21
CA PRO A 110 -9.03 10.44 4.11
C PRO A 110 -8.42 9.17 3.54
N ASN A 111 -8.86 7.99 4.00
CA ASN A 111 -8.38 6.71 3.46
C ASN A 111 -8.53 6.59 1.94
N PHE A 112 -9.58 7.20 1.39
CA PHE A 112 -9.87 7.24 -0.03
C PHE A 112 -10.25 8.67 -0.42
N PRO A 113 -9.27 9.57 -0.61
CA PRO A 113 -9.56 10.91 -1.11
C PRO A 113 -10.23 10.80 -2.49
N LYS A 114 -11.16 11.70 -2.76
CA LYS A 114 -11.92 11.74 -4.01
C LYS A 114 -11.73 13.09 -4.66
N LEU A 115 -11.51 13.07 -5.96
CA LEU A 115 -11.49 14.24 -6.82
C LEU A 115 -12.50 14.03 -7.93
N ASP A 116 -13.50 14.90 -7.99
CA ASP A 116 -14.45 14.95 -9.09
C ASP A 116 -13.79 15.62 -10.30
N LEU A 117 -13.74 14.91 -11.42
CA LEU A 117 -13.17 15.38 -12.68
C LEU A 117 -14.26 15.87 -13.66
N GLY A 118 -15.53 15.87 -13.26
CA GLY A 118 -16.68 16.12 -14.13
C GLY A 118 -17.14 14.87 -14.89
N ASP A 119 -18.25 14.98 -15.62
CA ASP A 119 -18.81 13.90 -16.44
C ASP A 119 -18.97 12.55 -15.69
N ASP A 120 -19.41 12.59 -14.42
CA ASP A 120 -19.54 11.43 -13.53
C ASP A 120 -18.22 10.66 -13.27
N LEU A 121 -17.07 11.27 -13.56
CA LEU A 121 -15.75 10.66 -13.37
C LEU A 121 -15.14 11.09 -12.02
N ILE A 122 -14.98 10.14 -11.13
CA ILE A 122 -14.35 10.36 -9.81
C ILE A 122 -12.99 9.65 -9.78
N LEU A 123 -11.93 10.43 -9.54
CA LEU A 123 -10.62 9.92 -9.24
C LEU A 123 -10.51 9.63 -7.75
N THR A 124 -10.03 8.44 -7.39
CA THR A 124 -9.80 8.05 -6.00
C THR A 124 -8.58 7.14 -5.88
N GLY A 125 -7.97 7.11 -4.69
CA GLY A 125 -6.83 6.24 -4.42
C GLY A 125 -6.58 6.12 -2.91
N LYS A 126 -5.86 5.09 -2.49
CA LYS A 126 -5.37 4.95 -1.12
C LYS A 126 -3.88 5.29 -1.15
N LEU A 127 -3.49 6.32 -0.41
CA LEU A 127 -2.10 6.72 -0.28
C LEU A 127 -1.52 6.08 0.99
N ASP A 128 -0.31 5.52 0.89
CA ASP A 128 0.31 4.83 2.02
C ASP A 128 0.89 5.81 3.04
N TRP A 129 1.59 6.85 2.55
CA TRP A 129 2.27 7.82 3.37
C TRP A 129 2.32 9.20 2.71
N ILE A 130 2.06 10.23 3.48
CA ILE A 130 2.32 11.62 3.09
C ILE A 130 2.99 12.32 4.27
N GLU A 131 4.05 13.03 4.00
CA GLU A 131 4.76 13.84 4.98
C GLU A 131 4.92 15.28 4.51
N LYS A 132 5.14 16.18 5.47
CA LYS A 132 5.42 17.58 5.20
C LYS A 132 6.93 17.78 5.18
N GLU A 133 7.49 18.22 4.05
CA GLU A 133 8.93 18.50 3.90
C GLU A 133 9.29 19.97 4.16
N GLY A 134 8.29 20.85 4.26
CA GLY A 134 8.48 22.28 4.46
C GLY A 134 7.16 23.03 4.41
N GLU A 135 7.22 24.36 4.37
CA GLU A 135 6.03 25.17 4.14
C GLU A 135 5.50 24.90 2.74
N ASP A 136 4.26 24.39 2.66
CA ASP A 136 3.58 24.01 1.41
C ASP A 136 4.31 22.97 0.52
N LYS A 137 5.23 22.19 1.10
CA LYS A 137 5.92 21.12 0.41
C LYS A 137 5.58 19.78 1.04
N TYR A 138 5.14 18.84 0.21
CA TYR A 138 4.73 17.51 0.66
C TYR A 138 5.39 16.41 -0.17
N HIS A 139 5.64 15.29 0.48
CA HIS A 139 6.17 14.10 -0.16
C HIS A 139 5.24 12.92 0.07
N ILE A 140 4.81 12.31 -1.03
CA ILE A 140 4.04 11.07 -1.04
C ILE A 140 5.01 9.92 -1.22
N ILE A 141 4.89 8.90 -0.38
CA ILE A 141 5.65 7.67 -0.51
C ILE A 141 4.68 6.50 -0.60
N ASP A 142 4.81 5.73 -1.65
CA ASP A 142 4.08 4.49 -1.87
C ASP A 142 5.02 3.30 -1.59
N PHE A 143 4.70 2.52 -0.58
CA PHE A 143 5.50 1.37 -0.18
C PHE A 143 5.28 0.22 -1.14
N LYS A 144 6.35 -0.35 -1.66
CA LYS A 144 6.31 -1.48 -2.59
C LYS A 144 6.86 -2.74 -1.94
N THR A 145 6.03 -3.79 -1.96
CA THR A 145 6.36 -5.15 -1.51
C THR A 145 6.72 -6.08 -2.66
N GLY A 146 6.62 -5.60 -3.90
CA GLY A 146 6.95 -6.33 -5.10
C GLY A 146 8.44 -6.34 -5.39
N GLU A 147 8.92 -7.43 -6.00
CA GLU A 147 10.33 -7.58 -6.41
C GLU A 147 10.68 -6.71 -7.63
N LYS A 148 9.68 -6.47 -8.49
CA LYS A 148 9.85 -5.71 -9.73
C LYS A 148 9.58 -4.23 -9.49
N GLU A 149 10.38 -3.41 -10.10
CA GLU A 149 10.14 -1.97 -10.12
C GLU A 149 8.92 -1.65 -10.99
N GLU A 150 8.19 -0.61 -10.59
CA GLU A 150 7.07 -0.10 -11.35
C GLU A 150 7.54 0.41 -12.73
N ARG A 151 6.67 0.30 -13.69
CA ARG A 151 6.96 0.78 -15.05
C ARG A 151 7.08 2.30 -15.05
N LYS A 152 7.97 2.84 -15.90
CA LYS A 152 8.18 4.28 -16.03
C LYS A 152 6.92 5.06 -16.47
N ASP A 153 6.01 4.38 -17.16
CA ASP A 153 4.73 4.92 -17.62
C ASP A 153 3.57 4.64 -16.62
N SER A 154 3.89 4.26 -15.38
CA SER A 154 2.89 4.07 -14.32
C SER A 154 2.21 5.40 -14.02
N VAL A 155 0.88 5.40 -14.03
CA VAL A 155 0.07 6.57 -13.68
C VAL A 155 -0.20 6.70 -12.17
N GLN A 156 0.30 5.78 -11.35
CA GLN A 156 -0.01 5.73 -9.92
C GLN A 156 0.48 6.97 -9.18
N LEU A 157 1.78 7.28 -9.24
CA LEU A 157 2.32 8.46 -8.57
C LEU A 157 1.73 9.79 -9.10
N PRO A 158 1.57 10.00 -10.42
CA PRO A 158 0.83 11.16 -10.93
C PRO A 158 -0.60 11.26 -10.39
N THR A 159 -1.33 10.16 -10.30
CA THR A 159 -2.66 10.11 -9.70
C THR A 159 -2.65 10.52 -8.23
N TYR A 160 -1.72 10.01 -7.45
CA TYR A 160 -1.58 10.35 -6.04
C TYR A 160 -1.18 11.81 -5.84
N ALA A 161 -0.26 12.32 -6.66
CA ALA A 161 0.10 13.74 -6.64
C ALA A 161 -1.10 14.64 -6.93
N LEU A 162 -1.92 14.31 -7.90
CA LEU A 162 -3.13 15.06 -8.24
C LEU A 162 -4.15 15.05 -7.09
N LEU A 163 -4.41 13.89 -6.49
CA LEU A 163 -5.29 13.75 -5.32
C LEU A 163 -4.78 14.59 -4.12
N ALA A 164 -3.47 14.50 -3.84
CA ALA A 164 -2.88 15.24 -2.73
C ALA A 164 -2.89 16.76 -2.98
N THR A 165 -2.57 17.21 -4.18
CA THR A 165 -2.62 18.63 -4.57
C THR A 165 -4.02 19.20 -4.37
N SER A 166 -5.05 18.47 -4.80
CA SER A 166 -6.44 18.89 -4.64
C SER A 166 -6.86 18.98 -3.18
N PHE A 167 -6.45 18.01 -2.36
CA PHE A 167 -6.83 17.94 -0.95
C PHE A 167 -6.05 18.93 -0.09
N LEU A 168 -4.73 18.99 -0.24
CA LEU A 168 -3.84 19.85 0.54
C LEU A 168 -3.81 21.30 0.04
N LYS A 169 -4.37 21.55 -1.15
CA LYS A 169 -4.33 22.86 -1.84
C LYS A 169 -2.88 23.38 -2.00
N SER A 170 -1.95 22.44 -2.17
CA SER A 170 -0.53 22.76 -2.36
C SER A 170 -0.05 22.31 -3.73
N PRO A 171 0.66 23.15 -4.48
CA PRO A 171 1.22 22.80 -5.78
C PRO A 171 2.56 22.04 -5.70
N GLN A 172 3.18 21.97 -4.52
CA GLN A 172 4.52 21.41 -4.37
C GLN A 172 4.43 19.98 -3.78
N ILE A 173 4.09 19.02 -4.65
CA ILE A 173 3.99 17.61 -4.29
C ILE A 173 5.12 16.84 -4.96
N ARG A 174 5.94 16.16 -4.16
CA ARG A 174 6.88 15.12 -4.60
C ARG A 174 6.25 13.77 -4.36
N ALA A 175 6.48 12.81 -5.24
CA ALA A 175 5.99 11.43 -5.05
C ALA A 175 7.08 10.43 -5.44
N SER A 176 7.20 9.36 -4.66
CA SER A 176 8.20 8.31 -4.87
C SER A 176 7.67 6.94 -4.49
N TYR A 177 8.30 5.89 -5.04
CA TYR A 177 8.15 4.51 -4.58
C TYR A 177 9.25 4.17 -3.59
N TRP A 178 8.90 3.48 -2.51
CA TRP A 178 9.90 2.90 -1.63
C TRP A 178 9.78 1.38 -1.59
N TYR A 179 10.80 0.71 -2.14
CA TYR A 179 10.86 -0.74 -2.26
C TYR A 179 11.40 -1.35 -0.97
N LEU A 180 10.53 -1.91 -0.15
CA LEU A 180 10.84 -2.46 1.16
C LEU A 180 11.84 -3.62 1.09
N ASP A 181 11.73 -4.51 0.10
CA ASP A 181 12.70 -5.60 -0.12
C ASP A 181 14.11 -5.11 -0.45
N LYS A 182 14.22 -3.93 -1.07
CA LYS A 182 15.49 -3.40 -1.56
C LYS A 182 16.08 -2.33 -0.63
N GLY A 183 15.28 -1.84 0.32
CA GLY A 183 15.66 -0.76 1.22
C GLY A 183 15.96 0.56 0.51
N LYS A 184 15.38 0.78 -0.69
CA LYS A 184 15.66 1.98 -1.47
C LYS A 184 14.40 2.70 -1.95
N GLU A 185 14.51 4.03 -2.01
CA GLU A 185 13.55 4.92 -2.63
C GLU A 185 13.88 5.12 -4.12
N LEU A 186 12.84 5.14 -4.96
CA LEU A 186 12.92 5.50 -6.37
C LEU A 186 11.97 6.66 -6.65
N LYS A 187 12.55 7.71 -7.26
CA LYS A 187 11.84 8.95 -7.64
C LYS A 187 11.35 8.87 -9.07
#